data_f49baeee5da5f1bfb53be9d7a2098112
#
_entry.id   f49baeee5da5f1bfb53be9d7a2098112
#
_cell.length_a   1.000
_cell.length_b   1.000
_cell.length_c   1.000
_cell.angle_alpha   90.00
_cell.angle_beta   90.00
_cell.angle_gamma   90.00
#
_symmetry.space_group_name_H-M   'P 1'
#
loop_
_entity.id
_entity.type
_entity.pdbx_description
1 polymer ?
#
loop_
_entity_poly.entity_id
_entity_poly.type
_entity_poly.pdbx_seq_one_letter_code
_entity_poly.pdbx_strand_id
1 'polypeptide(L)'
;MSAVPMPVQGGRRRSLQTLVLNADYRPLSTWPLSLIPAKDAVQAVCRDRVTVVESWDDVFRSPSTEIKVPKVVALRDYAPMAGEPKFCRRSILLRDRYCCQYCGQRFPADELTFDHVVPRSAGGKTVWTNILTACLRCNGIKGAQPANYSGRRGIVPSDRRLRPLKEPRRPSAAELLRNGLECLPPEIAEDFGSWLYWTTELEV
;
A
#
# COMPACT_ATOMS: atom_id res chain seq x y z
N MET A 1 28.56 -47.15 7.11
CA MET A 1 28.17 -46.08 6.15
C MET A 1 27.46 -45.01 6.95
N SER A 2 28.19 -43.96 7.35
CA SER A 2 27.69 -42.88 8.18
C SER A 2 27.04 -41.83 7.29
N ALA A 3 25.77 -41.54 7.51
CA ALA A 3 25.04 -40.48 6.81
C ALA A 3 25.54 -39.11 7.30
N VAL A 4 26.07 -38.31 6.39
CA VAL A 4 26.44 -36.92 6.63
C VAL A 4 25.13 -36.10 6.71
N PRO A 5 24.90 -35.36 7.78
CA PRO A 5 23.71 -34.50 7.85
C PRO A 5 23.84 -33.35 6.84
N MET A 6 22.85 -33.22 5.96
CA MET A 6 22.72 -32.10 5.04
C MET A 6 22.62 -30.77 5.83
N PRO A 7 23.27 -29.69 5.37
CA PRO A 7 23.14 -28.40 6.02
C PRO A 7 21.72 -27.89 5.86
N VAL A 8 21.10 -27.58 6.99
CA VAL A 8 19.82 -26.87 7.05
C VAL A 8 20.01 -25.54 6.31
N GLN A 9 19.36 -25.39 5.16
CA GLN A 9 19.33 -24.15 4.41
C GLN A 9 18.78 -23.07 5.34
N GLY A 10 19.62 -22.07 5.63
CA GLY A 10 19.26 -20.94 6.45
C GLY A 10 18.03 -20.23 5.85
N GLY A 11 16.87 -20.42 6.47
CA GLY A 11 15.67 -19.68 6.13
C GLY A 11 16.01 -18.19 6.17
N ARG A 12 15.63 -17.44 5.12
CA ARG A 12 15.67 -15.97 5.14
C ARG A 12 15.00 -15.54 6.43
N ARG A 13 15.75 -14.96 7.38
CA ARG A 13 15.18 -14.39 8.59
C ARG A 13 14.14 -13.38 8.13
N ARG A 14 12.87 -13.63 8.47
CA ARG A 14 11.76 -12.70 8.22
C ARG A 14 12.18 -11.37 8.84
N SER A 15 12.24 -10.31 8.08
CA SER A 15 12.54 -9.00 8.63
C SER A 15 11.33 -8.57 9.44
N LEU A 16 11.44 -8.65 10.77
CA LEU A 16 10.38 -8.27 11.67
C LEU A 16 10.02 -6.78 11.45
N GLN A 17 8.74 -6.55 11.29
CA GLN A 17 8.17 -5.22 11.15
C GLN A 17 7.36 -4.86 12.40
N THR A 18 7.24 -3.59 12.65
CA THR A 18 6.45 -3.04 13.76
C THR A 18 5.40 -2.10 13.21
N LEU A 19 4.15 -2.31 13.61
CA LEU A 19 3.05 -1.40 13.32
C LEU A 19 3.12 -0.19 14.25
N VAL A 20 3.06 1.01 13.65
CA VAL A 20 2.98 2.27 14.39
C VAL A 20 1.56 2.80 14.33
N LEU A 21 0.95 2.98 15.48
CA LEU A 21 -0.36 3.61 15.66
C LEU A 21 -0.19 5.05 16.15
N ASN A 22 -1.22 5.86 15.95
CA ASN A 22 -1.31 7.18 16.56
C ASN A 22 -1.55 7.06 18.09
N ALA A 23 -1.48 8.16 18.82
CA ALA A 23 -1.73 8.20 20.26
C ALA A 23 -3.16 7.77 20.65
N ASP A 24 -4.11 7.86 19.73
CA ASP A 24 -5.49 7.39 19.88
C ASP A 24 -5.70 5.94 19.40
N TYR A 25 -4.61 5.20 19.15
CA TYR A 25 -4.59 3.83 18.64
C TYR A 25 -5.20 3.66 17.23
N ARG A 26 -5.42 4.74 16.49
CA ARG A 26 -5.89 4.72 15.12
C ARG A 26 -4.73 4.69 14.11
N PRO A 27 -4.99 4.42 12.83
CA PRO A 27 -3.96 4.46 11.80
C PRO A 27 -3.28 5.82 11.73
N LEU A 28 -1.95 5.81 11.60
CA LEU A 28 -1.14 7.03 11.50
C LEU A 28 -1.19 7.65 10.09
N SER A 29 -1.53 6.89 9.06
CA SER A 29 -1.55 7.37 7.68
C SER A 29 -2.62 6.66 6.85
N THR A 30 -2.97 7.27 5.71
CA THR A 30 -3.87 6.68 4.71
C THR A 30 -3.25 5.51 3.93
N TRP A 31 -1.95 5.27 4.10
CA TRP A 31 -1.31 4.06 3.64
C TRP A 31 -1.60 2.94 4.65
N PRO A 32 -1.89 1.72 4.16
CA PRO A 32 -2.22 0.63 5.06
C PRO A 32 -1.03 0.40 5.97
N LEU A 33 -1.25 0.51 7.23
CA LEU A 33 -0.29 0.22 8.27
C LEU A 33 1.02 1.02 8.11
N SER A 34 1.28 1.90 9.04
CA SER A 34 2.59 2.55 9.15
C SER A 34 3.59 1.54 9.72
N LEU A 35 4.08 0.66 8.84
CA LEU A 35 5.06 -0.36 9.20
C LEU A 35 6.47 0.22 9.12
N ILE A 36 7.23 -0.01 10.16
CA ILE A 36 8.65 0.34 10.24
C ILE A 36 9.48 -0.91 10.56
N PRO A 37 10.77 -0.94 10.22
CA PRO A 37 11.67 -2.00 10.68
C PRO A 37 11.70 -2.08 12.21
N ALA A 38 11.68 -3.29 12.76
CA ALA A 38 11.70 -3.49 14.21
C ALA A 38 12.87 -2.79 14.92
N LYS A 39 14.01 -2.67 14.24
CA LYS A 39 15.17 -1.92 14.76
C LYS A 39 14.84 -0.44 15.02
N ASP A 40 14.09 0.19 14.12
CA ASP A 40 13.73 1.60 14.25
C ASP A 40 12.68 1.78 15.37
N ALA A 41 11.78 0.80 15.51
CA ALA A 41 10.83 0.76 16.62
C ALA A 41 11.52 0.66 17.98
N VAL A 42 12.53 -0.22 18.12
CA VAL A 42 13.33 -0.31 19.35
C VAL A 42 14.02 1.02 19.66
N GLN A 43 14.58 1.70 18.66
CA GLN A 43 15.16 3.03 18.87
C GLN A 43 14.12 4.06 19.33
N ALA A 44 12.89 3.99 18.80
CA ALA A 44 11.82 4.88 19.21
C ALA A 44 11.39 4.62 20.67
N VAL A 45 11.35 3.34 21.08
CA VAL A 45 11.12 2.95 22.49
C VAL A 45 12.21 3.49 23.40
N CYS A 46 13.49 3.28 23.05
CA CYS A 46 14.62 3.79 23.84
C CYS A 46 14.64 5.32 23.95
N ARG A 47 14.07 6.02 22.99
CA ARG A 47 13.95 7.50 22.99
C ARG A 47 12.65 8.00 23.64
N ASP A 48 11.88 7.11 24.22
CA ASP A 48 10.61 7.43 24.88
C ASP A 48 9.57 8.12 23.98
N ARG A 49 9.61 7.85 22.66
CA ARG A 49 8.70 8.46 21.68
C ARG A 49 7.41 7.66 21.47
N VAL A 50 7.43 6.37 21.82
CA VAL A 50 6.33 5.44 21.61
C VAL A 50 6.11 4.59 22.84
N THR A 51 4.88 4.09 22.99
CA THR A 51 4.49 3.09 23.98
C THR A 51 4.35 1.73 23.27
N VAL A 52 4.93 0.68 23.83
CA VAL A 52 4.79 -0.67 23.31
C VAL A 52 3.41 -1.20 23.70
N VAL A 53 2.64 -1.62 22.69
CA VAL A 53 1.29 -2.18 22.87
C VAL A 53 1.33 -3.71 22.78
N GLU A 54 2.07 -4.25 21.81
CA GLU A 54 2.26 -5.68 21.61
C GLU A 54 3.72 -5.96 21.23
N SER A 55 4.25 -7.11 21.64
CA SER A 55 5.62 -7.53 21.33
C SER A 55 5.64 -8.87 20.61
N TRP A 56 6.64 -9.08 19.75
CA TRP A 56 7.01 -10.40 19.26
C TRP A 56 7.67 -11.23 20.39
N ASP A 57 7.77 -12.52 20.20
CA ASP A 57 8.51 -13.40 21.12
C ASP A 57 10.03 -13.24 20.96
N ASP A 58 10.46 -12.59 19.88
CA ASP A 58 11.87 -12.30 19.64
C ASP A 58 12.41 -11.20 20.57
N VAL A 59 13.72 -11.28 20.85
CA VAL A 59 14.42 -10.35 21.75
C VAL A 59 15.63 -9.74 21.07
N PHE A 60 15.76 -8.43 21.13
CA PHE A 60 17.00 -7.74 20.83
C PHE A 60 17.91 -7.75 22.08
N ARG A 61 19.14 -8.22 21.91
CA ARG A 61 20.13 -8.29 22.98
C ARG A 61 21.27 -7.31 22.73
N SER A 62 21.62 -6.57 23.76
CA SER A 62 22.84 -5.79 23.84
C SER A 62 23.66 -6.27 25.04
N PRO A 63 24.94 -5.85 25.20
CA PRO A 63 25.75 -6.27 26.35
C PRO A 63 25.14 -5.97 27.73
N SER A 64 24.27 -4.97 27.82
CA SER A 64 23.67 -4.49 29.06
C SER A 64 22.16 -4.56 29.15
N THR A 65 21.46 -4.93 28.06
CA THR A 65 20.00 -4.82 28.03
C THR A 65 19.40 -5.82 27.05
N GLU A 66 18.28 -6.43 27.46
CA GLU A 66 17.41 -7.24 26.60
C GLU A 66 16.07 -6.51 26.42
N ILE A 67 15.63 -6.35 25.16
CA ILE A 67 14.37 -5.69 24.81
C ILE A 67 13.57 -6.63 23.93
N LYS A 68 12.32 -6.98 24.31
CA LYS A 68 11.40 -7.69 23.43
C LYS A 68 11.17 -6.85 22.18
N VAL A 69 11.17 -7.49 21.02
CA VAL A 69 10.94 -6.81 19.74
C VAL A 69 9.52 -6.26 19.71
N PRO A 70 9.33 -4.93 19.57
CA PRO A 70 7.99 -4.38 19.48
C PRO A 70 7.27 -4.86 18.23
N LYS A 71 6.05 -5.38 18.35
CA LYS A 71 5.17 -5.75 17.23
C LYS A 71 4.24 -4.60 16.87
N VAL A 72 3.64 -3.98 17.89
CA VAL A 72 2.76 -2.82 17.77
C VAL A 72 3.18 -1.77 18.77
N VAL A 73 3.34 -0.54 18.30
CA VAL A 73 3.64 0.62 19.13
C VAL A 73 2.66 1.75 18.84
N ALA A 74 2.33 2.55 19.85
CA ALA A 74 1.54 3.76 19.72
C ALA A 74 2.41 4.99 19.97
N LEU A 75 2.23 6.07 19.21
CA LEU A 75 2.86 7.36 19.48
C LEU A 75 2.41 7.87 20.85
N ARG A 76 3.29 8.55 21.58
CA ARG A 76 2.91 9.25 22.82
C ARG A 76 2.17 10.56 22.54
N ASP A 77 2.62 11.27 21.53
CA ASP A 77 1.99 12.52 21.10
C ASP A 77 1.11 12.29 19.89
N TYR A 78 -0.09 12.86 19.89
CA TYR A 78 -1.02 12.75 18.78
C TYR A 78 -0.47 13.46 17.54
N ALA A 79 -0.38 12.72 16.44
CA ALA A 79 -0.02 13.25 15.14
C ALA A 79 -1.29 13.31 14.27
N PRO A 80 -1.73 14.51 13.85
CA PRO A 80 -2.90 14.61 12.99
C PRO A 80 -2.65 13.90 11.68
N MET A 81 -3.56 13.01 11.29
CA MET A 81 -3.50 12.34 10.01
C MET A 81 -3.66 13.40 8.90
N ALA A 82 -2.80 13.36 7.89
CA ALA A 82 -2.89 14.28 6.75
C ALA A 82 -4.28 14.17 6.12
N GLY A 83 -5.05 15.28 6.13
CA GLY A 83 -6.47 15.28 5.79
C GLY A 83 -6.77 14.90 4.35
N GLU A 84 -5.88 15.23 3.41
CA GLU A 84 -6.08 14.95 2.00
C GLU A 84 -5.00 14.02 1.41
N PRO A 85 -5.42 13.01 0.61
CA PRO A 85 -4.47 12.14 -0.06
C PRO A 85 -3.52 12.90 -0.97
N LYS A 86 -2.21 12.71 -0.79
CA LYS A 86 -1.20 13.26 -1.67
C LYS A 86 -1.27 12.58 -3.04
N PHE A 87 -1.19 13.39 -4.11
CA PHE A 87 -1.07 12.87 -5.47
C PHE A 87 0.33 12.27 -5.67
N CYS A 88 0.43 10.97 -5.61
CA CYS A 88 1.69 10.24 -5.81
C CYS A 88 1.42 8.86 -6.42
N ARG A 89 2.48 8.21 -6.92
CA ARG A 89 2.41 6.88 -7.53
C ARG A 89 1.63 5.89 -6.65
N ARG A 90 1.97 5.83 -5.39
CA ARG A 90 1.40 4.91 -4.41
C ARG A 90 -0.10 5.13 -4.23
N SER A 91 -0.52 6.37 -4.07
CA SER A 91 -1.93 6.71 -3.89
C SER A 91 -2.79 6.42 -5.14
N ILE A 92 -2.22 6.55 -6.34
CA ILE A 92 -2.90 6.21 -7.59
C ILE A 92 -3.06 4.69 -7.70
N LEU A 93 -2.01 3.91 -7.41
CA LEU A 93 -2.07 2.44 -7.42
C LEU A 93 -3.12 1.92 -6.42
N LEU A 94 -3.18 2.51 -5.22
CA LEU A 94 -4.17 2.16 -4.21
C LEU A 94 -5.59 2.51 -4.63
N ARG A 95 -5.81 3.73 -5.16
CA ARG A 95 -7.12 4.12 -5.67
C ARG A 95 -7.64 3.10 -6.69
N ASP A 96 -6.76 2.64 -7.56
CA ASP A 96 -7.07 1.72 -8.65
C ASP A 96 -6.88 0.24 -8.24
N ARG A 97 -6.59 -0.06 -6.95
CA ARG A 97 -6.44 -1.41 -6.37
C ARG A 97 -5.43 -2.27 -7.10
N TYR A 98 -4.35 -1.67 -7.61
CA TYR A 98 -3.36 -2.34 -8.45
C TYR A 98 -3.97 -3.01 -9.71
N CYS A 99 -5.10 -2.51 -10.18
CA CYS A 99 -5.78 -3.01 -11.38
C CYS A 99 -5.57 -2.05 -12.56
N CYS A 100 -5.30 -2.60 -13.71
CA CYS A 100 -5.34 -1.84 -14.97
C CYS A 100 -6.76 -1.33 -15.22
N GLN A 101 -6.94 -0.02 -15.33
CA GLN A 101 -8.26 0.59 -15.51
C GLN A 101 -8.82 0.44 -16.94
N TYR A 102 -8.10 -0.25 -17.81
CA TYR A 102 -8.57 -0.60 -19.16
C TYR A 102 -9.02 -2.04 -19.26
N CYS A 103 -8.20 -3.02 -18.84
CA CYS A 103 -8.54 -4.44 -18.93
C CYS A 103 -9.11 -5.03 -17.63
N GLY A 104 -9.03 -4.32 -16.51
CA GLY A 104 -9.53 -4.78 -15.21
C GLY A 104 -8.65 -5.81 -14.50
N GLN A 105 -7.56 -6.25 -15.12
CA GLN A 105 -6.66 -7.23 -14.52
C GLN A 105 -5.75 -6.60 -13.48
N ARG A 106 -5.44 -7.36 -12.42
CA ARG A 106 -4.51 -6.98 -11.36
C ARG A 106 -3.09 -7.36 -11.74
N PHE A 107 -2.14 -6.49 -11.44
CA PHE A 107 -0.72 -6.68 -11.72
C PHE A 107 0.15 -6.25 -10.53
N PRO A 108 1.37 -6.77 -10.42
CA PRO A 108 2.40 -6.22 -9.53
C PRO A 108 2.69 -4.74 -9.85
N ALA A 109 3.17 -3.99 -8.86
CA ALA A 109 3.38 -2.54 -9.00
C ALA A 109 4.41 -2.17 -10.08
N ASP A 110 5.39 -3.04 -10.36
CA ASP A 110 6.43 -2.87 -11.37
C ASP A 110 5.93 -3.09 -12.80
N GLU A 111 4.87 -3.87 -12.99
CA GLU A 111 4.20 -4.07 -14.28
C GLU A 111 3.13 -3.02 -14.60
N LEU A 112 2.86 -2.12 -13.64
CA LEU A 112 1.88 -1.06 -13.78
C LEU A 112 2.56 0.28 -14.09
N THR A 113 1.95 1.01 -14.99
CA THR A 113 2.31 2.37 -15.40
C THR A 113 1.15 3.32 -15.22
N PHE A 114 1.38 4.61 -15.44
CA PHE A 114 0.34 5.63 -15.43
C PHE A 114 0.06 6.15 -16.81
N ASP A 115 -1.21 6.25 -17.09
CA ASP A 115 -1.67 6.81 -18.35
C ASP A 115 -2.45 8.10 -18.12
N HIS A 116 -2.26 9.04 -19.03
CA HIS A 116 -3.06 10.25 -19.12
C HIS A 116 -4.28 9.99 -20.01
N VAL A 117 -5.47 10.06 -19.44
CA VAL A 117 -6.73 9.90 -20.20
C VAL A 117 -6.78 10.88 -21.37
N VAL A 118 -6.56 12.15 -21.10
CA VAL A 118 -6.25 13.17 -22.09
C VAL A 118 -4.74 13.28 -22.18
N PRO A 119 -4.11 12.93 -23.30
CA PRO A 119 -2.66 12.94 -23.47
C PRO A 119 -2.05 14.31 -23.19
N ARG A 120 -0.80 14.34 -22.72
CA ARG A 120 -0.06 15.60 -22.52
C ARG A 120 0.06 16.41 -23.81
N SER A 121 0.21 15.75 -24.97
CA SER A 121 0.22 16.37 -26.28
C SER A 121 -1.09 17.08 -26.64
N ALA A 122 -2.20 16.66 -26.03
CA ALA A 122 -3.53 17.29 -26.16
C ALA A 122 -3.88 18.22 -24.97
N GLY A 123 -2.88 18.67 -24.20
CA GLY A 123 -3.08 19.58 -23.07
C GLY A 123 -3.48 18.89 -21.76
N GLY A 124 -3.44 17.56 -21.67
CA GLY A 124 -3.78 16.81 -20.47
C GLY A 124 -2.83 17.08 -19.30
N LYS A 125 -3.40 17.39 -18.13
CA LYS A 125 -2.66 17.69 -16.91
C LYS A 125 -2.42 16.44 -16.09
N THR A 126 -1.33 16.41 -15.30
CA THR A 126 -1.03 15.34 -14.34
C THR A 126 -1.76 15.62 -13.04
N VAL A 127 -3.03 15.22 -12.97
CA VAL A 127 -3.95 15.44 -11.86
C VAL A 127 -4.82 14.20 -11.63
N TRP A 128 -5.47 14.11 -10.46
CA TRP A 128 -6.32 12.99 -10.07
C TRP A 128 -7.38 12.60 -11.12
N THR A 129 -7.95 13.58 -11.79
CA THR A 129 -9.04 13.41 -12.77
C THR A 129 -8.55 13.07 -14.17
N ASN A 130 -7.24 12.96 -14.38
CA ASN A 130 -6.67 12.66 -15.70
C ASN A 130 -5.64 11.53 -15.70
N ILE A 131 -5.25 11.03 -14.53
CA ILE A 131 -4.29 9.93 -14.40
C ILE A 131 -5.00 8.67 -13.93
N LEU A 132 -4.67 7.53 -14.54
CA LEU A 132 -5.12 6.21 -14.09
C LEU A 132 -4.00 5.17 -14.24
N THR A 133 -4.20 4.06 -13.54
CA THR A 133 -3.30 2.90 -13.60
C THR A 133 -3.58 2.07 -14.85
N ALA A 134 -2.53 1.75 -15.60
CA ALA A 134 -2.61 0.91 -16.78
C ALA A 134 -1.48 -0.12 -16.81
N CYS A 135 -1.73 -1.33 -17.30
CA CYS A 135 -0.65 -2.25 -17.62
C CYS A 135 0.10 -1.78 -18.87
N LEU A 136 1.35 -2.21 -19.02
CA LEU A 136 2.21 -1.82 -20.14
C LEU A 136 1.55 -2.10 -21.51
N ARG A 137 0.86 -3.24 -21.63
CA ARG A 137 0.16 -3.60 -22.87
C ARG A 137 -0.97 -2.62 -23.22
N CYS A 138 -1.86 -2.35 -22.27
CA CYS A 138 -2.98 -1.42 -22.52
C CYS A 138 -2.52 0.00 -22.75
N ASN A 139 -1.51 0.46 -22.00
CA ASN A 139 -0.93 1.78 -22.19
C ASN A 139 -0.27 1.92 -23.58
N GLY A 140 0.44 0.89 -24.04
CA GLY A 140 1.02 0.85 -25.38
C GLY A 140 -0.03 0.88 -26.50
N ILE A 141 -1.14 0.14 -26.33
CA ILE A 141 -2.26 0.12 -27.31
C ILE A 141 -2.93 1.49 -27.38
N LYS A 142 -3.16 2.16 -26.24
CA LYS A 142 -3.77 3.48 -26.20
C LYS A 142 -2.86 4.55 -26.82
N GLY A 143 -1.57 4.50 -26.51
CA GLY A 143 -0.60 5.48 -26.97
C GLY A 143 -1.01 6.92 -26.62
N ALA A 144 -0.78 7.84 -27.53
CA ALA A 144 -1.10 9.27 -27.37
C ALA A 144 -2.55 9.64 -27.76
N GLN A 145 -3.43 8.66 -27.94
CA GLN A 145 -4.83 8.94 -28.26
C GLN A 145 -5.64 9.25 -27.00
N PRO A 146 -6.61 10.20 -27.03
CA PRO A 146 -7.52 10.44 -25.92
C PRO A 146 -8.37 9.19 -25.66
N ALA A 147 -8.55 8.82 -24.38
CA ALA A 147 -9.49 7.79 -24.02
C ALA A 147 -10.92 8.34 -24.17
N ASN A 148 -11.77 7.59 -24.86
CA ASN A 148 -13.16 8.00 -25.09
C ASN A 148 -14.08 7.42 -24.03
N TYR A 149 -14.72 8.27 -23.23
CA TYR A 149 -15.67 7.86 -22.18
C TYR A 149 -17.08 7.54 -22.68
N SER A 150 -17.43 7.98 -23.90
CA SER A 150 -18.78 7.74 -24.43
C SER A 150 -18.97 6.30 -24.90
N GLY A 151 -19.74 5.51 -24.18
CA GLY A 151 -20.18 4.18 -24.57
C GLY A 151 -19.50 3.01 -23.84
N ARG A 152 -19.23 1.89 -24.50
CA ARG A 152 -18.90 0.58 -23.90
C ARG A 152 -17.58 0.56 -23.14
N ARG A 153 -17.55 -0.16 -21.99
CA ARG A 153 -16.36 -0.40 -21.18
C ARG A 153 -15.42 -1.41 -21.85
N GLY A 154 -14.10 -1.25 -21.63
CA GLY A 154 -13.08 -2.20 -22.06
C GLY A 154 -12.49 -1.90 -23.45
N ILE A 155 -11.81 -2.89 -24.03
CA ILE A 155 -11.22 -2.83 -25.37
C ILE A 155 -12.32 -2.98 -26.40
N VAL A 156 -12.44 -2.03 -27.32
CA VAL A 156 -13.35 -2.12 -28.47
C VAL A 156 -12.54 -2.57 -29.68
N PRO A 157 -12.66 -3.82 -30.14
CA PRO A 157 -11.82 -4.38 -31.21
C PRO A 157 -11.91 -3.62 -32.54
N SER A 158 -13.08 -3.06 -32.86
CA SER A 158 -13.34 -2.33 -34.08
C SER A 158 -12.79 -0.91 -34.13
N ASP A 159 -12.51 -0.30 -32.96
CA ASP A 159 -12.13 1.11 -32.85
C ASP A 159 -10.70 1.31 -32.31
N ARG A 160 -10.01 0.24 -31.90
CA ARG A 160 -8.67 0.24 -31.26
C ARG A 160 -8.52 1.25 -30.12
N ARG A 161 -9.61 1.83 -29.62
CA ARG A 161 -9.61 2.79 -28.52
C ARG A 161 -9.90 2.07 -27.22
N LEU A 162 -9.04 2.34 -26.23
CA LEU A 162 -9.26 1.86 -24.88
C LEU A 162 -10.12 2.87 -24.13
N ARG A 163 -11.09 2.35 -23.38
CA ARG A 163 -11.93 3.15 -22.50
C ARG A 163 -11.69 2.74 -21.07
N PRO A 164 -11.48 3.69 -20.14
CA PRO A 164 -11.36 3.35 -18.74
C PRO A 164 -12.62 2.67 -18.22
N LEU A 165 -12.44 1.71 -17.33
CA LEU A 165 -13.53 1.03 -16.62
C LEU A 165 -14.27 2.01 -15.70
N LYS A 166 -13.53 2.95 -15.12
CA LYS A 166 -14.04 4.02 -14.27
C LYS A 166 -13.40 5.34 -14.65
N GLU A 167 -14.15 6.41 -14.45
CA GLU A 167 -13.64 7.77 -14.58
C GLU A 167 -12.65 8.06 -13.44
N PRO A 168 -11.43 8.56 -13.75
CA PRO A 168 -10.47 8.87 -12.70
C PRO A 168 -10.96 10.05 -11.85
N ARG A 169 -10.89 9.89 -10.55
CA ARG A 169 -11.31 10.88 -9.56
C ARG A 169 -10.33 10.95 -8.41
N ARG A 170 -10.45 11.99 -7.60
CA ARG A 170 -9.73 12.06 -6.33
C ARG A 170 -10.35 11.07 -5.34
N PRO A 171 -9.54 10.18 -4.73
CA PRO A 171 -10.04 9.28 -3.69
C PRO A 171 -10.17 10.01 -2.36
N SER A 172 -11.03 9.51 -1.47
CA SER A 172 -11.00 9.91 -0.07
C SER A 172 -9.89 9.21 0.71
N ALA A 173 -9.52 9.74 1.87
CA ALA A 173 -8.56 9.10 2.77
C ALA A 173 -9.04 7.70 3.20
N ALA A 174 -10.32 7.57 3.54
CA ALA A 174 -10.94 6.29 3.93
C ALA A 174 -10.91 5.27 2.80
N GLU A 175 -11.16 5.70 1.55
CA GLU A 175 -11.07 4.82 0.38
C GLU A 175 -9.65 4.30 0.17
N LEU A 176 -8.63 5.15 0.29
CA LEU A 176 -7.24 4.71 0.15
C LEU A 176 -6.84 3.73 1.26
N LEU A 177 -7.27 3.98 2.49
CA LEU A 177 -7.02 3.09 3.61
C LEU A 177 -7.67 1.72 3.36
N ARG A 178 -8.97 1.68 3.02
CA ARG A 178 -9.69 0.44 2.71
C ARG A 178 -9.03 -0.34 1.57
N ASN A 179 -8.79 0.31 0.44
CA ASN A 179 -8.12 -0.32 -0.71
C ASN A 179 -6.72 -0.81 -0.35
N GLY A 180 -6.02 -0.08 0.52
CA GLY A 180 -4.71 -0.47 1.00
C GLY A 180 -4.75 -1.77 1.82
N LEU A 181 -5.72 -1.91 2.70
CA LEU A 181 -5.91 -3.11 3.52
C LEU A 181 -6.26 -4.32 2.66
N GLU A 182 -7.13 -4.16 1.65
CA GLU A 182 -7.45 -5.22 0.68
C GLU A 182 -6.24 -5.65 -0.18
N CYS A 183 -5.23 -4.79 -0.28
CA CYS A 183 -4.02 -5.03 -1.07
C CYS A 183 -2.82 -5.45 -0.22
N LEU A 184 -2.98 -5.68 1.09
CA LEU A 184 -1.90 -6.14 1.95
C LEU A 184 -1.40 -7.52 1.53
N PRO A 185 -0.08 -7.77 1.61
CA PRO A 185 0.44 -9.11 1.52
C PRO A 185 -0.19 -10.00 2.61
N PRO A 186 -0.50 -11.28 2.30
CA PRO A 186 -1.14 -12.20 3.26
C PRO A 186 -0.39 -12.29 4.60
N GLU A 187 0.94 -12.29 4.55
CA GLU A 187 1.80 -12.34 5.74
C GLU A 187 1.59 -11.14 6.67
N ILE A 188 1.44 -9.94 6.09
CA ILE A 188 1.19 -8.72 6.86
C ILE A 188 -0.23 -8.72 7.42
N ALA A 189 -1.19 -9.19 6.64
CA ALA A 189 -2.58 -9.30 7.08
C ALA A 189 -2.73 -10.32 8.22
N GLU A 190 -1.98 -11.42 8.20
CA GLU A 190 -1.93 -12.42 9.27
C GLU A 190 -1.31 -11.85 10.55
N ASP A 191 -0.15 -11.17 10.44
CA ASP A 191 0.57 -10.63 11.58
C ASP A 191 -0.20 -9.51 12.30
N PHE A 192 -0.92 -8.67 11.56
CA PHE A 192 -1.56 -7.46 12.08
C PHE A 192 -3.08 -7.44 11.93
N GLY A 193 -3.71 -8.56 11.56
CA GLY A 193 -5.15 -8.65 11.29
C GLY A 193 -6.03 -8.19 12.46
N SER A 194 -5.62 -8.50 13.70
CA SER A 194 -6.33 -8.05 14.91
C SER A 194 -6.34 -6.51 15.10
N TRP A 195 -5.46 -5.81 14.40
CA TRP A 195 -5.33 -4.35 14.45
C TRP A 195 -6.01 -3.64 13.27
N LEU A 196 -6.77 -4.37 12.45
CA LEU A 196 -7.48 -3.85 11.28
C LEU A 196 -8.96 -3.52 11.56
N TYR A 197 -9.37 -3.51 12.83
CA TYR A 197 -10.78 -3.33 13.26
C TYR A 197 -11.40 -1.99 12.81
N TRP A 198 -10.60 -0.95 12.59
CA TRP A 198 -11.10 0.36 12.15
C TRP A 198 -11.67 0.39 10.72
N THR A 199 -11.54 -0.72 9.97
CA THR A 199 -12.17 -0.81 8.64
C THR A 199 -13.68 -0.98 8.72
N THR A 200 -14.17 -1.54 9.82
CA THR A 200 -15.60 -1.77 10.05
C THR A 200 -16.32 -0.56 10.63
N GLU A 201 -15.61 0.35 11.29
CA GLU A 201 -16.20 1.54 11.91
C GLU A 201 -16.31 2.77 10.97
N LEU A 202 -15.71 2.73 9.78
CA LEU A 202 -15.73 3.84 8.82
C LEU A 202 -16.96 3.82 7.89
N GLU A 203 -17.90 2.92 8.09
CA GLU A 203 -19.15 2.80 7.32
C GLU A 203 -20.35 3.56 7.92
N VAL A 204 -20.10 4.53 8.81
CA VAL A 204 -21.15 5.39 9.38
C VAL A 204 -21.14 6.76 8.72
#